data_9f651b5d886dfc5dabaef52e0be129a0
#
_entry.id   9f651b5d886dfc5dabaef52e0be129a0
#
_cell.length_a   1.000
_cell.length_b   1.000
_cell.length_c   1.000
_cell.angle_alpha   90.00
_cell.angle_beta   90.00
_cell.angle_gamma   90.00
#
_symmetry.space_group_name_H-M   'P 1'
#
loop_
_entity.id
_entity.type
_entity.pdbx_description
1 polymer ?
#
loop_
_entity_poly.entity_id
_entity_poly.type
_entity_poly.pdbx_seq_one_letter_code
_entity_poly.pdbx_strand_id
1 'polypeptide(L)'
;MLRSFLRAKLHMATVTQADINYEGSITIDSDLLKKTGILPFEKVSVSNVNNGERFDTYVIPGKKGQICLNGPTARKGVVGDRVVIFSYCYISENEAAGFKPVILKLDEKNRVKEQIKK
;
A
#
# COMPACT_ATOMS: atom_id res chain seq x y z
N MET A 1 -19.82 3.24 18.35
CA MET A 1 -19.40 4.02 17.17
C MET A 1 -18.09 3.45 16.62
N LEU A 2 -18.04 3.21 15.33
CA LEU A 2 -16.81 2.75 14.67
C LEU A 2 -16.00 3.93 14.18
N ARG A 3 -14.68 3.81 14.32
CA ARG A 3 -13.73 4.80 13.81
C ARG A 3 -12.80 4.16 12.80
N SER A 4 -12.41 4.92 11.78
CA SER A 4 -11.44 4.46 10.79
C SER A 4 -10.03 4.66 11.32
N PHE A 5 -9.27 3.57 11.39
CA PHE A 5 -7.89 3.59 11.91
C PHE A 5 -6.92 3.07 10.85
N LEU A 6 -5.72 3.59 10.89
CA LEU A 6 -4.63 3.04 10.10
C LEU A 6 -4.33 1.62 10.60
N ARG A 7 -4.52 0.63 9.72
CA ARG A 7 -4.25 -0.78 10.05
C ARG A 7 -2.85 -1.19 9.62
N ALA A 8 -2.43 -0.76 8.43
CA ALA A 8 -1.12 -1.10 7.89
C ALA A 8 -0.67 -0.02 6.92
N LYS A 9 0.65 0.10 6.76
CA LYS A 9 1.24 1.09 5.87
C LYS A 9 2.52 0.54 5.26
N LEU A 10 2.64 0.67 3.94
CA LEU A 10 3.90 0.45 3.23
C LEU A 10 4.47 1.83 2.95
N HIS A 11 5.56 2.17 3.63
CA HIS A 11 6.16 3.50 3.52
C HIS A 11 7.29 3.49 2.51
N MET A 12 7.19 4.35 1.50
CA MET A 12 8.19 4.55 0.46
C MET A 12 8.41 3.31 -0.42
N ALA A 13 7.32 2.74 -0.91
CA ALA A 13 7.39 1.73 -1.96
C ALA A 13 7.81 2.40 -3.28
N THR A 14 8.53 1.67 -4.10
CA THR A 14 8.99 2.16 -5.41
C THR A 14 8.15 1.51 -6.50
N VAL A 15 7.55 2.31 -7.38
CA VAL A 15 6.79 1.81 -8.53
C VAL A 15 7.74 1.12 -9.49
N THR A 16 7.48 -0.15 -9.79
CA THR A 16 8.31 -0.94 -10.70
C THR A 16 7.74 -1.05 -12.10
N GLN A 17 6.42 -0.88 -12.24
CA GLN A 17 5.71 -0.95 -13.52
C GLN A 17 4.49 -0.06 -13.47
N ALA A 18 4.07 0.42 -14.64
CA ALA A 18 2.82 1.15 -14.82
C ALA A 18 2.19 0.69 -16.13
N ASP A 19 1.08 -0.04 -16.05
CA ASP A 19 0.42 -0.67 -17.20
C ASP A 19 -0.99 -0.14 -17.33
N ILE A 20 -1.18 0.81 -18.24
CA ILE A 20 -2.47 1.48 -18.47
C ILE A 20 -3.51 0.56 -19.09
N ASN A 21 -3.09 -0.52 -19.73
CA ASN A 21 -3.98 -1.43 -20.44
C ASN A 21 -4.47 -2.59 -19.56
N TYR A 22 -4.00 -2.67 -18.34
CA TYR A 22 -4.44 -3.70 -17.40
C TYR A 22 -5.64 -3.19 -16.60
N GLU A 23 -6.38 -4.11 -15.96
CA GLU A 23 -7.50 -3.73 -15.11
C GLU A 23 -7.03 -2.88 -13.93
N GLY A 24 -7.85 -1.87 -13.54
CA GLY A 24 -7.49 -0.95 -12.47
C GLY A 24 -7.21 -1.66 -11.16
N SER A 25 -6.00 -1.50 -10.62
CA SER A 25 -5.57 -2.12 -9.36
C SER A 25 -4.14 -1.67 -9.05
N ILE A 26 -3.63 -2.08 -7.89
CA ILE A 26 -2.21 -1.99 -7.60
C ILE A 26 -1.70 -3.39 -7.28
N THR A 27 -0.68 -3.83 -8.02
CA THR A 27 -0.02 -5.10 -7.75
C THR A 27 1.06 -4.88 -6.70
N ILE A 28 1.00 -5.65 -5.62
CA ILE A 28 1.95 -5.53 -4.51
C ILE A 28 2.59 -6.89 -4.25
N ASP A 29 3.89 -6.89 -4.03
CA ASP A 29 4.68 -8.04 -3.61
C ASP A 29 3.91 -8.84 -2.55
N SER A 30 3.69 -10.14 -2.81
CA SER A 30 2.93 -11.03 -1.92
C SER A 30 3.52 -11.14 -0.52
N ASP A 31 4.84 -11.05 -0.39
CA ASP A 31 5.48 -11.11 0.94
C ASP A 31 5.17 -9.87 1.75
N LEU A 32 5.09 -8.71 1.11
CA LEU A 32 4.70 -7.47 1.78
C LEU A 32 3.24 -7.54 2.23
N LEU A 33 2.38 -8.15 1.43
CA LEU A 33 0.98 -8.35 1.82
C LEU A 33 0.87 -9.25 3.04
N LYS A 34 1.63 -10.35 3.07
CA LYS A 34 1.64 -11.26 4.22
C LYS A 34 2.11 -10.57 5.49
N LYS A 35 3.16 -9.77 5.39
CA LYS A 35 3.72 -9.07 6.56
C LYS A 35 2.81 -7.99 7.10
N THR A 36 2.01 -7.34 6.24
CA THR A 36 1.09 -6.28 6.64
C THR A 36 -0.31 -6.80 6.97
N GLY A 37 -0.64 -8.02 6.53
CA GLY A 37 -1.99 -8.55 6.64
C GLY A 37 -2.98 -7.97 5.63
N ILE A 38 -2.51 -7.20 4.65
CA ILE A 38 -3.36 -6.70 3.57
C ILE A 38 -3.77 -7.88 2.69
N LEU A 39 -5.07 -8.01 2.44
CA LEU A 39 -5.63 -9.14 1.68
C LEU A 39 -5.78 -8.78 0.21
N PRO A 40 -5.76 -9.79 -0.69
CA PRO A 40 -6.13 -9.57 -2.08
C PRO A 40 -7.51 -8.93 -2.18
N PHE A 41 -7.66 -7.99 -3.10
CA PHE A 41 -8.88 -7.22 -3.36
C PHE A 41 -9.25 -6.21 -2.26
N GLU A 42 -8.43 -6.09 -1.24
CA GLU A 42 -8.66 -5.09 -0.21
C GLU A 42 -8.42 -3.69 -0.79
N LYS A 43 -9.29 -2.74 -0.43
CA LYS A 43 -9.13 -1.34 -0.82
C LYS A 43 -7.96 -0.72 -0.06
N VAL A 44 -7.13 0.03 -0.78
CA VAL A 44 -6.03 0.81 -0.20
C VAL A 44 -6.05 2.22 -0.76
N SER A 45 -5.47 3.14 0.01
CA SER A 45 -5.21 4.49 -0.46
C SER A 45 -3.71 4.63 -0.76
N VAL A 46 -3.39 5.30 -1.84
CA VAL A 46 -2.01 5.48 -2.29
C VAL A 46 -1.70 6.96 -2.41
N SER A 47 -0.57 7.37 -1.85
CA SER A 47 -0.06 8.75 -2.00
C SER A 47 1.27 8.70 -2.71
N ASN A 48 1.40 9.42 -3.82
CA ASN A 48 2.64 9.51 -4.58
C ASN A 48 3.47 10.68 -4.05
N VAL A 49 4.64 10.38 -3.51
CA VAL A 49 5.52 11.39 -2.91
C VAL A 49 6.11 12.32 -3.96
N ASN A 50 6.32 11.82 -5.18
CA ASN A 50 6.98 12.57 -6.24
C ASN A 50 6.09 13.60 -6.92
N ASN A 51 4.78 13.32 -7.06
CA ASN A 51 3.87 14.22 -7.77
C ASN A 51 2.68 14.72 -6.93
N GLY A 52 2.55 14.25 -5.69
CA GLY A 52 1.48 14.67 -4.79
C GLY A 52 0.11 14.05 -5.09
N GLU A 53 0.00 13.16 -6.06
CA GLU A 53 -1.26 12.52 -6.39
C GLU A 53 -1.68 11.52 -5.30
N ARG A 54 -2.98 11.48 -5.04
CA ARG A 54 -3.59 10.54 -4.09
C ARG A 54 -4.74 9.84 -4.79
N PHE A 55 -4.85 8.54 -4.59
CA PHE A 55 -5.93 7.77 -5.19
C PHE A 55 -6.23 6.53 -4.38
N ASP A 56 -7.43 6.00 -4.58
CA ASP A 56 -7.85 4.73 -3.98
C ASP A 56 -7.92 3.68 -5.07
N THR A 57 -7.54 2.46 -4.70
CA THR A 57 -7.63 1.30 -5.59
C THR A 57 -7.72 0.04 -4.75
N TYR A 58 -7.63 -1.12 -5.35
CA TYR A 58 -7.60 -2.39 -4.63
C TYR A 58 -6.33 -3.15 -5.01
N VAL A 59 -5.97 -4.12 -4.16
CA VAL A 59 -4.69 -4.82 -4.23
C VAL A 59 -4.84 -6.15 -4.96
N ILE A 60 -3.87 -6.47 -5.81
CA ILE A 60 -3.66 -7.84 -6.29
C ILE A 60 -2.25 -8.28 -5.94
N PRO A 61 -2.04 -9.58 -5.61
CA PRO A 61 -0.73 -10.09 -5.24
C PRO A 61 0.22 -10.12 -6.42
N GLY A 62 1.48 -9.82 -6.17
CA GLY A 62 2.52 -9.80 -7.18
C GLY A 62 3.76 -10.56 -6.78
N LYS A 63 4.75 -10.47 -7.64
CA LYS A 63 6.06 -11.11 -7.47
C LYS A 63 6.92 -10.32 -6.50
N LYS A 64 7.99 -10.94 -6.03
CA LYS A 64 8.93 -10.30 -5.12
C LYS A 64 9.44 -8.97 -5.69
N GLY A 65 9.33 -7.92 -4.90
CA GLY A 65 9.76 -6.57 -5.26
C GLY A 65 8.82 -5.80 -6.18
N GLN A 66 7.72 -6.39 -6.60
CA GLN A 66 6.81 -5.78 -7.57
C GLN A 66 5.84 -4.79 -6.90
N ILE A 67 5.79 -3.59 -7.45
CA ILE A 67 4.75 -2.59 -7.17
C ILE A 67 4.32 -2.04 -8.52
N CYS A 68 3.16 -2.45 -9.01
CA CYS A 68 2.68 -2.08 -10.33
C CYS A 68 1.37 -1.30 -10.26
N LEU A 69 1.34 -0.15 -10.94
CA LEU A 69 0.12 0.64 -11.08
C LEU A 69 -0.59 0.19 -12.36
N ASN A 70 -1.82 -0.32 -12.22
CA ASN A 70 -2.56 -0.92 -13.32
C ASN A 70 -3.77 -0.07 -13.70
N GLY A 71 -4.06 0.01 -14.99
CA GLY A 71 -5.21 0.72 -15.51
C GLY A 71 -5.14 2.21 -15.20
N PRO A 72 -6.26 2.83 -14.75
CA PRO A 72 -6.27 4.28 -14.49
C PRO A 72 -5.23 4.74 -13.48
N THR A 73 -4.81 3.89 -12.54
CA THR A 73 -3.78 4.26 -11.56
C THR A 73 -2.43 4.51 -12.22
N ALA A 74 -2.19 3.92 -13.40
CA ALA A 74 -0.96 4.12 -14.16
C ALA A 74 -0.79 5.57 -14.63
N ARG A 75 -1.86 6.37 -14.58
CA ARG A 75 -1.77 7.80 -14.87
C ARG A 75 -1.36 8.63 -13.67
N LYS A 76 -1.32 8.03 -12.50
CA LYS A 76 -1.01 8.73 -11.24
C LYS A 76 0.44 8.55 -10.81
N GLY A 77 1.23 7.81 -11.58
CA GLY A 77 2.64 7.61 -11.26
C GLY A 77 3.39 6.95 -12.38
N VAL A 78 4.70 7.11 -12.35
CA VAL A 78 5.62 6.49 -13.31
C VAL A 78 6.60 5.58 -12.60
N VAL A 79 7.23 4.69 -13.35
CA VAL A 79 8.27 3.81 -12.79
C VAL A 79 9.35 4.66 -12.09
N GLY A 80 9.72 4.24 -10.88
CA GLY A 80 10.68 4.94 -10.04
C GLY A 80 10.07 5.88 -9.02
N ASP A 81 8.80 6.23 -9.16
CA ASP A 81 8.12 7.07 -8.17
C ASP A 81 8.02 6.33 -6.84
N ARG A 82 8.15 7.09 -5.75
CA ARG A 82 8.01 6.56 -4.40
C ARG A 82 6.59 6.83 -3.91
N VAL A 83 5.94 5.80 -3.40
CA VAL A 83 4.55 5.90 -2.95
C VAL A 83 4.40 5.37 -1.53
N VAL A 84 3.36 5.85 -0.86
CA VAL A 84 2.98 5.36 0.46
C VAL A 84 1.60 4.71 0.30
N ILE A 85 1.47 3.47 0.77
CA ILE A 85 0.25 2.69 0.62
C ILE A 85 -0.35 2.48 2.00
N PHE A 86 -1.63 2.84 2.16
CA PHE A 86 -2.35 2.81 3.43
C PHE A 86 -3.49 1.81 3.38
N SER A 87 -3.59 0.99 4.41
CA SER A 87 -4.75 0.14 4.67
C SER A 87 -5.44 0.63 5.93
N TYR A 88 -6.76 0.76 5.88
CA TYR A 88 -7.56 1.25 7.01
C TYR A 88 -8.54 0.16 7.44
N CYS A 89 -8.98 0.25 8.69
CA CYS A 89 -10.01 -0.62 9.23
C CYS A 89 -10.96 0.19 10.09
N TYR A 90 -12.11 -0.39 10.40
CA TYR A 90 -13.09 0.21 11.29
C TYR A 90 -13.07 -0.55 12.61
N ILE A 91 -12.79 0.15 13.69
CA ILE A 91 -12.75 -0.46 15.02
C ILE A 91 -13.55 0.40 16.00
N SER A 92 -13.99 -0.22 17.09
CA SER A 92 -14.68 0.50 18.17
C SER A 92 -13.68 1.28 18.99
N GLU A 93 -14.16 2.25 19.75
CA GLU A 93 -13.33 3.02 20.68
C GLU A 93 -12.66 2.13 21.71
N ASN A 94 -13.33 1.05 22.13
CA ASN A 94 -12.76 0.10 23.08
C ASN A 94 -11.56 -0.64 22.51
N GLU A 95 -11.62 -0.99 21.22
CA GLU A 95 -10.51 -1.67 20.56
C GLU A 95 -9.34 -0.73 20.28
N ALA A 96 -9.63 0.56 20.11
CA ALA A 96 -8.63 1.56 19.72
C ALA A 96 -7.49 1.69 20.73
N ALA A 97 -7.77 1.52 22.03
CA ALA A 97 -6.79 1.72 23.09
C ALA A 97 -5.56 0.81 22.96
N GLY A 98 -5.74 -0.41 22.46
CA GLY A 98 -4.63 -1.36 22.30
C GLY A 98 -4.22 -1.58 20.85
N PHE A 99 -4.80 -0.84 19.91
CA PHE A 99 -4.59 -1.08 18.50
C PHE A 99 -3.25 -0.52 18.03
N LYS A 100 -2.49 -1.35 17.30
CA LYS A 100 -1.18 -0.96 16.76
C LYS A 100 -1.11 -1.27 15.28
N PRO A 101 -0.91 -0.26 14.42
CA PRO A 101 -0.74 -0.50 12.99
C PRO A 101 0.59 -1.19 12.70
N VAL A 102 0.62 -1.95 11.61
CA VAL A 102 1.86 -2.52 11.08
C VAL A 102 2.40 -1.57 10.03
N ILE A 103 3.60 -1.05 10.23
CA ILE A 103 4.23 -0.12 9.30
C ILE A 103 5.54 -0.74 8.82
N LEU A 104 5.66 -0.93 7.51
CA LEU A 104 6.90 -1.37 6.90
C LEU A 104 7.54 -0.20 6.15
N LYS A 105 8.79 0.10 6.47
CA LYS A 105 9.60 1.05 5.71
C LYS A 105 10.40 0.28 4.68
N LEU A 106 10.31 0.70 3.42
CA LEU A 106 10.92 0.00 2.30
C LEU A 106 12.10 0.78 1.74
N ASP A 107 13.07 0.04 1.19
CA ASP A 107 14.16 0.63 0.41
C ASP A 107 13.73 0.77 -1.06
N GLU A 108 14.63 1.26 -1.91
CA GLU A 108 14.34 1.54 -3.32
C GLU A 108 14.03 0.28 -4.14
N LYS A 109 14.35 -0.89 -3.63
CA LYS A 109 14.04 -2.19 -4.26
C LYS A 109 12.87 -2.89 -3.59
N ASN A 110 12.10 -2.16 -2.81
CA ASN A 110 10.92 -2.67 -2.10
C ASN A 110 11.26 -3.77 -1.08
N ARG A 111 12.47 -3.74 -0.53
CA ARG A 111 12.87 -4.62 0.57
C ARG A 111 12.57 -3.92 1.89
N VAL A 112 12.19 -4.69 2.89
CA VAL A 112 11.87 -4.15 4.21
C VAL A 112 13.16 -3.69 4.89
N LYS A 113 13.25 -2.39 5.19
CA LYS A 113 14.34 -1.80 5.98
C LYS A 113 14.04 -1.86 7.46
N GLU A 114 12.79 -1.63 7.81
CA GLU A 114 12.37 -1.54 9.20
C GLU A 114 10.90 -1.88 9.32
N GLN A 115 10.54 -2.62 10.36
CA GLN A 115 9.14 -2.88 10.70
C GLN A 115 8.83 -2.20 12.03
N ILE A 116 7.79 -1.38 12.03
CA ILE A 116 7.37 -0.63 13.20
C ILE A 116 5.96 -1.09 13.57
N LYS A 117 5.75 -1.40 14.86
CA LYS A 117 4.43 -1.66 15.45
C LYS A 117 4.22 -0.62 16.53
N LYS A 118 3.39 0.35 16.23
CA LYS A 118 3.18 1.48 17.14
C LYS A 118 2.01 1.24 18.11
#